data_39893df718cdbd8816418dcd44d724a5
#
_entry.id   39893df718cdbd8816418dcd44d724a5
#
_cell.length_a   1.000
_cell.length_b   1.000
_cell.length_c   1.000
_cell.angle_alpha   90.00
_cell.angle_beta   90.00
_cell.angle_gamma   90.00
#
_symmetry.space_group_name_H-M   'P 1'
#
loop_
_entity.id
_entity.type
_entity.pdbx_description
1 polymer ?
#
loop_
_entity_poly.entity_id
_entity_poly.type
_entity_poly.pdbx_seq_one_letter_code
_entity_poly.pdbx_strand_id
1 'polypeptide(L)'
;LISFRLANSHVSTVEVPVAIVGGSLVGLSAGLLLARHGVRPLVIERHSGTAIHPRAAHATQRTMEIFRACDLEAAIRERSAEQFVQDGGVVEVETLAGGASREFIADLNAGIRDVSPCERVFLSQSSLEPLIMERALGLGAEVRFSAEVIAVDEDSTGVTTLLRDRESGATSTVRSAYLIAADVAHSGVRRQLRIGMQGRAPFSRSVTIYFRTDLRHLLADKGWAVVCVKN
;
A
#
# COMPACT_ATOMS: atom_id res chain seq x y z
N LEU A 1 -9.15 -29.91 -2.15
CA LEU A 1 -7.79 -29.92 -2.73
C LEU A 1 -7.96 -30.19 -4.23
N ILE A 2 -7.84 -29.16 -5.07
CA ILE A 2 -7.78 -29.30 -6.52
C ILE A 2 -6.30 -29.33 -6.87
N SER A 3 -5.73 -30.55 -6.98
CA SER A 3 -4.35 -30.73 -7.47
C SER A 3 -4.33 -30.38 -8.96
N PHE A 4 -3.73 -29.25 -9.32
CA PHE A 4 -3.44 -28.93 -10.71
C PHE A 4 -2.24 -29.77 -11.17
N ARG A 5 -2.49 -30.88 -11.88
CA ARG A 5 -1.44 -31.49 -12.70
C ARG A 5 -1.13 -30.56 -13.86
N LEU A 6 -0.02 -29.83 -13.76
CA LEU A 6 0.54 -29.08 -14.89
C LEU A 6 0.90 -30.11 -15.98
N ALA A 7 0.18 -30.06 -17.11
CA ALA A 7 0.60 -30.77 -18.30
C ALA A 7 1.99 -30.23 -18.69
N ASN A 8 2.90 -31.12 -19.08
CA ASN A 8 4.30 -30.86 -19.47
C ASN A 8 4.43 -29.82 -20.60
N SER A 9 4.25 -28.56 -20.30
CA SER A 9 4.79 -27.45 -21.07
C SER A 9 5.97 -26.89 -20.26
N HIS A 10 7.06 -26.53 -20.90
CA HIS A 10 8.23 -25.91 -20.26
C HIS A 10 7.82 -24.55 -19.65
N VAL A 11 7.15 -24.59 -18.50
CA VAL A 11 6.81 -23.42 -17.71
C VAL A 11 8.05 -23.06 -16.91
N SER A 12 8.64 -21.90 -17.13
CA SER A 12 9.78 -21.44 -16.32
C SER A 12 9.38 -21.34 -14.87
N THR A 13 10.13 -22.00 -13.99
CA THR A 13 9.92 -21.95 -12.55
C THR A 13 11.01 -21.09 -11.91
N VAL A 14 10.61 -20.09 -11.12
CA VAL A 14 11.50 -19.29 -10.29
C VAL A 14 11.34 -19.72 -8.85
N GLU A 15 12.43 -19.91 -8.12
CA GLU A 15 12.42 -20.25 -6.69
C GLU A 15 12.79 -19.02 -5.86
N VAL A 16 11.98 -18.74 -4.83
CA VAL A 16 12.20 -17.62 -3.90
C VAL A 16 11.86 -18.07 -2.47
N PRO A 17 12.48 -17.52 -1.43
CA PRO A 17 12.13 -17.89 -0.06
C PRO A 17 10.70 -17.49 0.30
N VAL A 18 10.24 -16.31 -0.15
CA VAL A 18 8.89 -15.78 0.13
C VAL A 18 8.31 -15.13 -1.12
N ALA A 19 7.11 -15.54 -1.50
CA ALA A 19 6.29 -14.86 -2.50
C ALA A 19 5.25 -13.98 -1.80
N ILE A 20 5.06 -12.74 -2.31
CA ILE A 20 4.08 -11.78 -1.77
C ILE A 20 3.11 -11.42 -2.89
N VAL A 21 1.83 -11.68 -2.70
CA VAL A 21 0.78 -11.40 -3.69
C VAL A 21 0.15 -10.05 -3.38
N GLY A 22 0.34 -9.09 -4.27
CA GLY A 22 -0.11 -7.69 -4.15
C GLY A 22 1.06 -6.74 -3.88
N GLY A 23 1.27 -5.79 -4.79
CA GLY A 23 2.37 -4.81 -4.80
C GLY A 23 1.94 -3.40 -4.37
N SER A 24 0.96 -3.29 -3.48
CA SER A 24 0.58 -2.01 -2.86
C SER A 24 1.26 -1.82 -1.50
N LEU A 25 0.85 -0.81 -0.71
CA LEU A 25 1.48 -0.44 0.57
C LEU A 25 1.80 -1.65 1.47
N VAL A 26 0.86 -2.58 1.61
CA VAL A 26 1.02 -3.74 2.50
C VAL A 26 2.08 -4.70 1.97
N GLY A 27 1.98 -5.10 0.69
CA GLY A 27 2.92 -6.05 0.10
C GLY A 27 4.30 -5.46 -0.08
N LEU A 28 4.42 -4.20 -0.52
CA LEU A 28 5.71 -3.53 -0.61
C LEU A 28 6.38 -3.35 0.76
N SER A 29 5.60 -3.00 1.81
CA SER A 29 6.12 -2.91 3.17
C SER A 29 6.58 -4.27 3.70
N ALA A 30 5.83 -5.34 3.44
CA ALA A 30 6.26 -6.70 3.79
C ALA A 30 7.54 -7.08 3.06
N GLY A 31 7.62 -6.77 1.76
CA GLY A 31 8.83 -6.97 0.95
C GLY A 31 10.04 -6.23 1.50
N LEU A 32 9.87 -4.95 1.83
CA LEU A 32 10.90 -4.11 2.44
C LEU A 32 11.41 -4.70 3.77
N LEU A 33 10.48 -5.06 4.67
CA LEU A 33 10.84 -5.58 5.98
C LEU A 33 11.56 -6.93 5.89
N LEU A 34 11.10 -7.83 5.02
CA LEU A 34 11.80 -9.09 4.76
C LEU A 34 13.20 -8.87 4.19
N ALA A 35 13.34 -7.99 3.19
CA ALA A 35 14.63 -7.66 2.59
C ALA A 35 15.60 -7.06 3.61
N ARG A 36 15.11 -6.19 4.50
CA ARG A 36 15.89 -5.65 5.62
C ARG A 36 16.43 -6.74 6.55
N HIS A 37 15.72 -7.84 6.70
CA HIS A 37 16.16 -9.01 7.48
C HIS A 37 16.94 -10.05 6.65
N GLY A 38 17.40 -9.70 5.45
CA GLY A 38 18.22 -10.56 4.59
C GLY A 38 17.45 -11.63 3.81
N VAL A 39 16.11 -11.61 3.89
CA VAL A 39 15.26 -12.46 3.04
C VAL A 39 15.04 -11.75 1.70
N ARG A 40 15.15 -12.49 0.58
CA ARG A 40 14.90 -11.97 -0.78
C ARG A 40 13.49 -12.34 -1.25
N PRO A 41 12.46 -11.53 -0.95
CA PRO A 41 11.11 -11.83 -1.38
C PRO A 41 10.88 -11.43 -2.83
N LEU A 42 9.91 -12.08 -3.47
CA LEU A 42 9.32 -11.64 -4.73
C LEU A 42 7.92 -11.07 -4.47
N VAL A 43 7.74 -9.79 -4.74
CA VAL A 43 6.42 -9.13 -4.76
C VAL A 43 5.82 -9.26 -6.15
N ILE A 44 4.58 -9.77 -6.22
CA ILE A 44 3.86 -10.04 -7.47
C ILE A 44 2.66 -9.11 -7.53
N GLU A 45 2.64 -8.23 -8.54
CA GLU A 45 1.59 -7.23 -8.72
C GLU A 45 0.95 -7.36 -10.11
N ARG A 46 -0.38 -7.42 -10.14
CA ARG A 46 -1.15 -7.56 -11.38
C ARG A 46 -1.20 -6.28 -12.24
N HIS A 47 -1.00 -5.12 -11.65
CA HIS A 47 -0.96 -3.85 -12.38
C HIS A 47 0.45 -3.61 -12.95
N SER A 48 0.55 -2.69 -13.90
CA SER A 48 1.81 -2.36 -14.58
C SER A 48 2.75 -1.47 -13.76
N GLY A 49 2.35 -1.06 -12.56
CA GLY A 49 3.14 -0.19 -11.68
C GLY A 49 2.47 0.03 -10.35
N THR A 50 3.03 0.94 -9.56
CA THR A 50 2.48 1.40 -8.29
C THR A 50 1.16 2.15 -8.46
N ALA A 51 0.43 2.38 -7.37
CA ALA A 51 -0.88 3.01 -7.40
C ALA A 51 -0.83 4.43 -8.01
N ILE A 52 -1.70 4.66 -8.98
CA ILE A 52 -1.90 5.98 -9.60
C ILE A 52 -3.00 6.79 -8.92
N HIS A 53 -3.90 6.13 -8.18
CA HIS A 53 -4.97 6.76 -7.43
C HIS A 53 -4.66 6.68 -5.94
N PRO A 54 -4.53 7.82 -5.23
CA PRO A 54 -4.29 7.82 -3.80
C PRO A 54 -5.54 7.34 -3.06
N ARG A 55 -5.40 6.25 -2.30
CA ARG A 55 -6.45 5.74 -1.40
C ARG A 55 -6.15 6.03 0.06
N ALA A 56 -4.88 6.26 0.37
CA ALA A 56 -4.38 6.64 1.67
C ALA A 56 -3.51 7.89 1.50
N ALA A 57 -3.59 8.79 2.47
CA ALA A 57 -2.85 10.04 2.46
C ALA A 57 -2.17 10.34 3.81
N HIS A 58 -2.01 9.32 4.65
CA HIS A 58 -1.57 9.54 6.01
C HIS A 58 -0.82 8.31 6.54
N ALA A 59 0.40 8.53 7.03
CA ALA A 59 1.18 7.57 7.79
C ALA A 59 1.16 7.95 9.28
N THR A 60 0.77 7.00 10.15
CA THR A 60 0.77 7.22 11.59
C THR A 60 2.20 7.32 12.12
N GLN A 61 2.38 7.86 13.34
CA GLN A 61 3.68 7.89 14.01
C GLN A 61 4.32 6.50 14.08
N ARG A 62 3.53 5.44 14.37
CA ARG A 62 4.06 4.08 14.40
C ARG A 62 4.55 3.60 13.03
N THR A 63 3.84 3.95 11.99
CA THR A 63 4.26 3.66 10.61
C THR A 63 5.58 4.38 10.29
N MET A 64 5.70 5.64 10.71
CA MET A 64 6.92 6.42 10.53
C MET A 64 8.10 5.89 11.33
N GLU A 65 7.89 5.39 12.55
CA GLU A 65 8.94 4.69 13.34
C GLU A 65 9.48 3.47 12.59
N ILE A 66 8.59 2.68 11.97
CA ILE A 66 8.97 1.51 11.17
C ILE A 66 9.76 1.96 9.92
N PHE A 67 9.29 2.97 9.22
CA PHE A 67 9.98 3.49 8.03
C PHE A 67 11.29 4.19 8.37
N ARG A 68 11.39 4.87 9.51
CA ARG A 68 12.66 5.39 10.04
C ARG A 68 13.67 4.28 10.24
N ALA A 69 13.26 3.14 10.83
CA ALA A 69 14.11 1.98 10.97
C ALA A 69 14.53 1.37 9.62
N CYS A 70 13.84 1.67 8.53
CA CYS A 70 14.16 1.26 7.16
C CYS A 70 14.89 2.35 6.35
N ASP A 71 15.36 3.45 6.99
CA ASP A 71 16.04 4.59 6.38
C ASP A 71 15.19 5.35 5.35
N LEU A 72 13.86 5.37 5.54
CA LEU A 72 12.91 6.05 4.65
C LEU A 72 12.38 7.39 5.20
N GLU A 73 12.60 7.71 6.47
CA GLU A 73 11.97 8.88 7.11
C GLU A 73 12.29 10.19 6.37
N ALA A 74 13.57 10.42 6.01
CA ALA A 74 13.99 11.66 5.37
C ALA A 74 13.29 11.84 4.00
N ALA A 75 13.31 10.82 3.15
CA ALA A 75 12.68 10.85 1.84
C ALA A 75 11.15 11.00 1.92
N ILE A 76 10.50 10.37 2.92
CA ILE A 76 9.06 10.52 3.15
C ILE A 76 8.74 11.95 3.57
N ARG A 77 9.50 12.56 4.49
CA ARG A 77 9.28 13.93 4.95
C ARG A 77 9.49 14.96 3.84
N GLU A 78 10.53 14.81 3.06
CA GLU A 78 10.80 15.67 1.90
C GLU A 78 9.62 15.64 0.92
N ARG A 79 9.21 14.44 0.52
CA ARG A 79 8.09 14.26 -0.42
C ARG A 79 6.76 14.74 0.15
N SER A 80 6.54 14.60 1.45
CA SER A 80 5.31 15.02 2.11
C SER A 80 5.18 16.55 2.18
N ALA A 81 6.28 17.26 2.42
CA ALA A 81 6.30 18.72 2.51
C ALA A 81 5.91 19.40 1.17
N GLU A 82 6.13 18.69 0.05
CA GLU A 82 5.73 19.17 -1.28
C GLU A 82 4.22 19.06 -1.54
N GLN A 83 3.51 18.21 -0.81
CA GLN A 83 2.14 17.80 -1.17
C GLN A 83 1.07 18.24 -0.18
N PHE A 84 1.39 18.31 1.10
CA PHE A 84 0.42 18.52 2.15
C PHE A 84 0.91 19.49 3.23
N VAL A 85 -0.04 20.19 3.85
CA VAL A 85 0.17 20.87 5.13
C VAL A 85 0.30 19.80 6.22
N GLN A 86 1.43 19.73 6.90
CA GLN A 86 1.77 18.63 7.81
C GLN A 86 1.18 18.80 9.22
N ASP A 87 1.22 20.01 9.78
CA ASP A 87 0.72 20.31 11.13
C ASP A 87 -0.68 20.94 11.10
N GLY A 88 -1.43 20.68 10.03
CA GLY A 88 -2.74 21.25 9.82
C GLY A 88 -3.84 20.54 10.62
N GLY A 89 -4.93 21.30 10.87
CA GLY A 89 -6.10 20.82 11.57
C GLY A 89 -7.07 20.01 10.71
N VAL A 90 -8.04 19.40 11.37
CA VAL A 90 -9.25 18.80 10.77
C VAL A 90 -10.43 19.72 11.09
N VAL A 91 -11.07 20.25 10.08
CA VAL A 91 -12.14 21.26 10.23
C VAL A 91 -13.39 20.87 9.47
N GLU A 92 -14.52 21.39 9.93
CA GLU A 92 -15.80 21.42 9.22
C GLU A 92 -16.06 22.84 8.72
N VAL A 93 -16.51 22.96 7.49
CA VAL A 93 -16.86 24.23 6.85
C VAL A 93 -18.19 24.10 6.09
N GLU A 94 -18.89 25.20 5.90
CA GLU A 94 -20.03 25.25 4.98
C GLU A 94 -19.56 25.39 3.52
N THR A 95 -18.52 26.18 3.31
CA THR A 95 -17.87 26.36 2.01
C THR A 95 -16.37 26.52 2.18
N LEU A 96 -15.58 26.20 1.16
CA LEU A 96 -14.13 26.39 1.18
C LEU A 96 -13.71 27.86 1.28
N ALA A 97 -14.56 28.78 0.79
CA ALA A 97 -14.33 30.23 0.89
C ALA A 97 -14.59 30.79 2.28
N GLY A 98 -15.38 30.11 3.09
CA GLY A 98 -15.74 30.51 4.46
C GLY A 98 -14.65 30.21 5.49
N GLY A 99 -14.95 30.56 6.75
CA GLY A 99 -14.18 30.11 7.91
C GLY A 99 -14.58 28.72 8.35
N ALA A 100 -13.82 28.15 9.30
CA ALA A 100 -14.20 26.92 9.96
C ALA A 100 -15.46 27.15 10.81
N SER A 101 -16.50 26.36 10.59
CA SER A 101 -17.69 26.33 11.46
C SER A 101 -17.44 25.47 12.69
N ARG A 102 -16.56 24.49 12.58
CA ARG A 102 -16.13 23.64 13.68
C ARG A 102 -14.70 23.15 13.45
N GLU A 103 -13.89 23.19 14.48
CA GLU A 103 -12.58 22.57 14.52
C GLU A 103 -12.68 21.27 15.31
N PHE A 104 -12.37 20.14 14.67
CA PHE A 104 -12.34 18.84 15.34
C PHE A 104 -11.01 18.58 16.00
N ILE A 105 -9.91 18.95 15.33
CA ILE A 105 -8.53 18.77 15.76
C ILE A 105 -7.74 19.96 15.23
N ALA A 106 -7.12 20.72 16.13
CA ALA A 106 -6.32 21.89 15.77
C ALA A 106 -4.98 21.50 15.13
N ASP A 107 -4.31 20.51 15.72
CA ASP A 107 -3.03 19.98 15.26
C ASP A 107 -3.03 18.45 15.40
N LEU A 108 -2.87 17.77 14.28
CA LEU A 108 -2.83 16.30 14.24
C LEU A 108 -1.57 15.70 14.89
N ASN A 109 -0.53 16.50 15.14
CA ASN A 109 0.70 16.09 15.80
C ASN A 109 0.80 16.58 17.27
N ALA A 110 -0.23 17.22 17.79
CA ALA A 110 -0.24 17.68 19.20
C ALA A 110 0.02 16.52 20.18
N GLY A 111 1.00 16.69 21.07
CA GLY A 111 1.38 15.68 22.07
C GLY A 111 2.11 14.44 21.53
N ILE A 112 2.30 14.32 20.23
CA ILE A 112 3.00 13.16 19.65
C ILE A 112 4.48 13.13 20.04
N ARG A 113 5.14 14.29 20.09
CA ARG A 113 6.59 14.40 20.38
C ARG A 113 6.98 13.88 21.75
N ASP A 114 6.04 13.85 22.70
CA ASP A 114 6.29 13.36 24.06
C ASP A 114 6.28 11.83 24.15
N VAL A 115 5.70 11.14 23.15
CA VAL A 115 5.46 9.68 23.17
C VAL A 115 6.06 8.93 21.99
N SER A 116 6.55 9.62 20.97
CA SER A 116 7.15 9.01 19.78
C SER A 116 8.31 9.86 19.22
N PRO A 117 9.39 9.23 18.76
CA PRO A 117 10.46 9.93 18.03
C PRO A 117 10.03 10.37 16.64
N CYS A 118 8.86 9.98 16.17
CA CYS A 118 8.31 10.30 14.85
C CYS A 118 6.93 10.92 14.97
N GLU A 119 6.69 11.94 14.18
CA GLU A 119 5.37 12.51 13.95
C GLU A 119 4.66 11.74 12.83
N ARG A 120 3.32 11.83 12.80
CA ARG A 120 2.56 11.39 11.63
C ARG A 120 2.84 12.31 10.44
N VAL A 121 2.69 11.79 9.27
CA VAL A 121 3.00 12.48 8.02
C VAL A 121 1.86 12.30 7.04
N PHE A 122 1.46 13.40 6.39
CA PHE A 122 0.55 13.35 5.26
C PHE A 122 1.35 13.15 3.97
N LEU A 123 1.08 12.05 3.29
CA LEU A 123 1.69 11.72 2.01
C LEU A 123 0.75 10.80 1.24
N SER A 124 0.52 11.07 -0.03
CA SER A 124 -0.32 10.22 -0.86
C SER A 124 0.28 8.83 -1.05
N GLN A 125 -0.59 7.83 -1.16
CA GLN A 125 -0.17 6.45 -1.46
C GLN A 125 0.68 6.37 -2.73
N SER A 126 0.30 7.11 -3.77
CA SER A 126 1.03 7.16 -5.05
C SER A 126 2.45 7.71 -4.94
N SER A 127 2.75 8.46 -3.88
CA SER A 127 4.09 8.97 -3.60
C SER A 127 4.87 8.09 -2.61
N LEU A 128 4.17 7.41 -1.71
CA LEU A 128 4.79 6.55 -0.70
C LEU A 128 5.23 5.20 -1.28
N GLU A 129 4.40 4.58 -2.15
CA GLU A 129 4.71 3.27 -2.73
C GLU A 129 6.04 3.23 -3.50
N PRO A 130 6.37 4.21 -4.37
CA PRO A 130 7.67 4.24 -5.04
C PRO A 130 8.86 4.29 -4.08
N LEU A 131 8.78 5.04 -2.98
CA LEU A 131 9.84 5.14 -1.98
C LEU A 131 10.07 3.79 -1.28
N ILE A 132 8.97 3.12 -0.87
CA ILE A 132 9.06 1.79 -0.25
C ILE A 132 9.66 0.78 -1.24
N MET A 133 9.18 0.80 -2.48
CA MET A 133 9.64 -0.12 -3.53
C MET A 133 11.12 0.07 -3.82
N GLU A 134 11.58 1.30 -4.05
CA GLU A 134 12.98 1.60 -4.33
C GLU A 134 13.89 1.11 -3.20
N ARG A 135 13.49 1.35 -1.95
CA ARG A 135 14.25 0.88 -0.80
C ARG A 135 14.25 -0.65 -0.70
N ALA A 136 13.12 -1.31 -0.95
CA ALA A 136 13.03 -2.76 -0.94
C ALA A 136 13.91 -3.40 -2.01
N LEU A 137 13.90 -2.86 -3.24
CA LEU A 137 14.76 -3.29 -4.34
C LEU A 137 16.25 -3.12 -3.99
N GLY A 138 16.61 -1.97 -3.40
CA GLY A 138 17.98 -1.70 -2.94
C GLY A 138 18.49 -2.65 -1.85
N LEU A 139 17.57 -3.32 -1.14
CA LEU A 139 17.88 -4.35 -0.13
C LEU A 139 17.78 -5.79 -0.67
N GLY A 140 17.48 -5.97 -1.98
CA GLY A 140 17.46 -7.25 -2.65
C GLY A 140 16.09 -7.93 -2.74
N ALA A 141 14.99 -7.21 -2.49
CA ALA A 141 13.67 -7.68 -2.90
C ALA A 141 13.53 -7.61 -4.44
N GLU A 142 12.63 -8.42 -4.98
CA GLU A 142 12.22 -8.35 -6.37
C GLU A 142 10.75 -7.92 -6.45
N VAL A 143 10.40 -7.15 -7.50
CA VAL A 143 9.03 -6.76 -7.80
C VAL A 143 8.71 -7.12 -9.24
N ARG A 144 7.64 -7.88 -9.45
CA ARG A 144 7.15 -8.26 -10.78
C ARG A 144 5.78 -7.65 -10.99
N PHE A 145 5.71 -6.64 -11.85
CA PHE A 145 4.46 -6.02 -12.30
C PHE A 145 3.84 -6.81 -13.47
N SER A 146 2.62 -6.44 -13.84
CA SER A 146 1.81 -7.08 -14.90
C SER A 146 1.65 -8.58 -14.70
N ALA A 147 1.86 -9.11 -13.49
CA ALA A 147 1.82 -10.53 -13.15
C ALA A 147 0.64 -10.84 -12.24
N GLU A 148 -0.33 -11.56 -12.77
CA GLU A 148 -1.54 -11.95 -12.03
C GLU A 148 -1.41 -13.38 -11.48
N VAL A 149 -1.63 -13.53 -10.19
CA VAL A 149 -1.73 -14.85 -9.55
C VAL A 149 -3.08 -15.47 -9.91
N ILE A 150 -3.05 -16.60 -10.64
CA ILE A 150 -4.25 -17.29 -11.09
C ILE A 150 -4.52 -18.58 -10.30
N ALA A 151 -3.50 -19.19 -9.71
CA ALA A 151 -3.67 -20.34 -8.83
C ALA A 151 -2.55 -20.40 -7.78
N VAL A 152 -2.89 -20.95 -6.63
CA VAL A 152 -1.97 -21.24 -5.51
C VAL A 152 -2.22 -22.68 -5.07
N ASP A 153 -1.16 -23.45 -4.93
CA ASP A 153 -1.18 -24.84 -4.43
C ASP A 153 -0.10 -25.01 -3.37
N GLU A 154 -0.46 -25.62 -2.23
CA GLU A 154 0.42 -25.83 -1.09
C GLU A 154 0.68 -27.32 -0.91
N ASP A 155 1.94 -27.69 -0.68
CA ASP A 155 2.35 -29.03 -0.30
C ASP A 155 3.26 -28.99 0.94
N SER A 156 3.77 -30.16 1.36
CA SER A 156 4.62 -30.30 2.56
C SER A 156 5.97 -29.56 2.46
N THR A 157 6.34 -29.04 1.28
CA THR A 157 7.64 -28.41 1.04
C THR A 157 7.53 -26.93 0.70
N GLY A 158 6.33 -26.38 0.54
CA GLY A 158 6.08 -24.95 0.26
C GLY A 158 4.88 -24.70 -0.61
N VAL A 159 4.91 -23.57 -1.33
CA VAL A 159 3.79 -23.06 -2.13
C VAL A 159 4.20 -22.91 -3.58
N THR A 160 3.41 -23.46 -4.49
CA THR A 160 3.51 -23.21 -5.93
C THR A 160 2.48 -22.19 -6.35
N THR A 161 2.93 -21.08 -6.94
CA THR A 161 2.07 -20.01 -7.40
C THR A 161 2.13 -19.96 -8.94
N LEU A 162 0.97 -20.13 -9.59
CA LEU A 162 0.84 -19.98 -11.05
C LEU A 162 0.53 -18.54 -11.40
N LEU A 163 1.37 -17.95 -12.22
CA LEU A 163 1.27 -16.58 -12.70
C LEU A 163 0.82 -16.54 -14.15
N ARG A 164 0.09 -15.50 -14.50
CA ARG A 164 -0.19 -15.09 -15.87
C ARG A 164 0.35 -13.69 -16.08
N ASP A 165 1.22 -13.52 -17.03
CA ASP A 165 1.62 -12.22 -17.56
C ASP A 165 0.42 -11.55 -18.25
N ARG A 166 0.05 -10.36 -17.83
CA ARG A 166 -1.16 -9.68 -18.31
C ARG A 166 -0.99 -9.01 -19.66
N GLU A 167 0.22 -8.85 -20.14
CA GLU A 167 0.53 -8.25 -21.43
C GLU A 167 0.61 -9.32 -22.51
N SER A 168 1.37 -10.37 -22.27
CA SER A 168 1.58 -11.47 -23.23
C SER A 168 0.60 -12.63 -23.08
N GLY A 169 -0.05 -12.77 -21.93
CA GLY A 169 -0.88 -13.95 -21.60
C GLY A 169 -0.06 -15.20 -21.22
N ALA A 170 1.27 -15.12 -21.26
CA ALA A 170 2.15 -16.25 -20.94
C ALA A 170 2.02 -16.66 -19.46
N THR A 171 2.18 -17.95 -19.18
CA THR A 171 2.16 -18.46 -17.81
C THR A 171 3.55 -18.84 -17.33
N SER A 172 3.79 -18.63 -16.04
CA SER A 172 5.01 -19.04 -15.33
C SER A 172 4.66 -19.50 -13.92
N THR A 173 5.59 -20.20 -13.27
CA THR A 173 5.41 -20.62 -11.88
C THR A 173 6.47 -20.00 -10.99
N VAL A 174 6.06 -19.75 -9.75
CA VAL A 174 6.95 -19.37 -8.65
C VAL A 174 6.82 -20.44 -7.58
N ARG A 175 7.94 -20.99 -7.15
CA ARG A 175 8.02 -21.88 -5.98
C ARG A 175 8.56 -21.07 -4.81
N SER A 176 7.89 -21.13 -3.65
CA SER A 176 8.32 -20.45 -2.45
C SER A 176 8.12 -21.29 -1.20
N ALA A 177 8.93 -21.04 -0.16
CA ALA A 177 8.70 -21.68 1.13
C ALA A 177 7.44 -21.12 1.82
N TYR A 178 7.18 -19.81 1.65
CA TYR A 178 6.03 -19.13 2.21
C TYR A 178 5.38 -18.21 1.18
N LEU A 179 4.06 -18.00 1.32
CA LEU A 179 3.30 -17.03 0.55
C LEU A 179 2.59 -16.08 1.49
N ILE A 180 2.73 -14.77 1.22
CA ILE A 180 2.00 -13.70 1.90
C ILE A 180 0.93 -13.15 0.95
N ALA A 181 -0.35 -13.28 1.32
CA ALA A 181 -1.46 -12.72 0.57
C ALA A 181 -1.73 -11.28 1.03
N ALA A 182 -1.29 -10.30 0.24
CA ALA A 182 -1.50 -8.87 0.42
C ALA A 182 -2.42 -8.28 -0.66
N ASP A 183 -3.29 -9.11 -1.27
CA ASP A 183 -4.14 -8.82 -2.42
C ASP A 183 -5.52 -8.24 -2.03
N VAL A 184 -5.58 -7.56 -0.89
CA VAL A 184 -6.65 -6.71 -0.33
C VAL A 184 -8.01 -7.41 -0.08
N ALA A 185 -9.08 -6.61 0.14
CA ALA A 185 -10.41 -7.09 0.54
C ALA A 185 -11.03 -8.09 -0.45
N HIS A 186 -10.75 -7.93 -1.75
CA HIS A 186 -11.23 -8.84 -2.80
C HIS A 186 -10.23 -9.96 -3.13
N SER A 187 -9.41 -10.35 -2.16
CA SER A 187 -8.35 -11.34 -2.28
C SER A 187 -8.75 -12.58 -3.08
N GLY A 188 -7.99 -12.85 -4.13
CA GLY A 188 -8.11 -14.06 -4.93
C GLY A 188 -7.57 -15.27 -4.17
N VAL A 189 -6.45 -15.10 -3.47
CA VAL A 189 -5.82 -16.14 -2.64
C VAL A 189 -6.76 -16.60 -1.53
N ARG A 190 -7.36 -15.66 -0.77
CA ARG A 190 -8.33 -15.98 0.27
C ARG A 190 -9.48 -16.84 -0.26
N ARG A 191 -10.05 -16.47 -1.43
CA ARG A 191 -11.15 -17.24 -2.05
C ARG A 191 -10.72 -18.64 -2.45
N GLN A 192 -9.53 -18.79 -3.01
CA GLN A 192 -8.98 -20.10 -3.38
C GLN A 192 -8.80 -21.01 -2.15
N LEU A 193 -8.35 -20.42 -1.04
CA LEU A 193 -8.22 -21.11 0.25
C LEU A 193 -9.58 -21.29 0.98
N ARG A 194 -10.70 -20.84 0.38
CA ARG A 194 -12.04 -20.92 0.95
C ARG A 194 -12.18 -20.27 2.32
N ILE A 195 -11.38 -19.25 2.61
CA ILE A 195 -11.47 -18.48 3.85
C ILE A 195 -12.60 -17.47 3.70
N GLY A 196 -13.64 -17.63 4.53
CA GLY A 196 -14.80 -16.76 4.56
C GLY A 196 -14.49 -15.37 5.12
N MET A 197 -15.41 -14.43 4.91
CA MET A 197 -15.41 -13.13 5.56
C MET A 197 -16.46 -13.13 6.66
N GLN A 198 -16.14 -12.57 7.82
CA GLN A 198 -17.08 -12.31 8.91
C GLN A 198 -17.16 -10.80 9.14
N GLY A 199 -18.31 -10.31 9.53
CA GLY A 199 -18.52 -8.90 9.83
C GLY A 199 -19.91 -8.41 9.42
N ARG A 200 -20.15 -7.13 9.66
CA ARG A 200 -21.39 -6.46 9.23
C ARG A 200 -21.34 -6.17 7.73
N ALA A 201 -22.50 -6.11 7.12
CA ALA A 201 -22.64 -5.61 5.75
C ALA A 201 -22.12 -4.16 5.65
N PRO A 202 -21.77 -3.68 4.44
CA PRO A 202 -21.35 -2.30 4.23
C PRO A 202 -22.38 -1.32 4.80
N PHE A 203 -21.95 -0.41 5.67
CA PHE A 203 -22.83 0.59 6.30
C PHE A 203 -22.91 1.89 5.48
N SER A 204 -22.01 2.08 4.52
CA SER A 204 -21.99 3.25 3.64
C SER A 204 -21.45 2.91 2.26
N ARG A 205 -21.78 3.77 1.30
CA ARG A 205 -21.16 3.83 -0.02
C ARG A 205 -20.53 5.20 -0.17
N SER A 206 -19.28 5.25 -0.59
CA SER A 206 -18.55 6.49 -0.84
C SER A 206 -17.98 6.52 -2.25
N VAL A 207 -17.82 7.71 -2.80
CA VAL A 207 -17.13 7.96 -4.06
C VAL A 207 -15.91 8.81 -3.74
N THR A 208 -14.75 8.37 -4.22
CA THR A 208 -13.53 9.16 -4.16
C THR A 208 -13.30 9.79 -5.51
N ILE A 209 -13.18 11.11 -5.54
CA ILE A 209 -12.89 11.89 -6.75
C ILE A 209 -11.50 12.49 -6.57
N TYR A 210 -10.59 12.15 -7.48
CA TYR A 210 -9.27 12.75 -7.55
C TYR A 210 -9.22 13.73 -8.71
N PHE A 211 -8.91 14.99 -8.41
CA PHE A 211 -8.90 16.06 -9.41
C PHE A 211 -7.73 17.02 -9.16
N ARG A 212 -7.37 17.78 -10.17
CA ARG A 212 -6.36 18.84 -10.09
C ARG A 212 -7.02 20.20 -10.30
N THR A 213 -6.79 21.10 -9.35
CA THR A 213 -7.25 22.48 -9.44
C THR A 213 -6.34 23.39 -8.60
N ASP A 214 -6.38 24.68 -8.85
CA ASP A 214 -5.72 25.68 -8.02
C ASP A 214 -6.72 26.26 -7.01
N LEU A 215 -6.56 25.87 -5.76
CA LEU A 215 -7.36 26.36 -4.63
C LEU A 215 -6.60 27.32 -3.71
N ARG A 216 -5.41 27.79 -4.11
CA ARG A 216 -4.59 28.69 -3.28
C ARG A 216 -5.34 29.93 -2.86
N HIS A 217 -6.16 30.50 -3.74
CA HIS A 217 -7.01 31.66 -3.46
C HIS A 217 -8.06 31.43 -2.35
N LEU A 218 -8.38 30.17 -2.05
CA LEU A 218 -9.34 29.78 -1.00
C LEU A 218 -8.67 29.27 0.28
N LEU A 219 -7.47 28.69 0.17
CA LEU A 219 -6.87 27.86 1.21
C LEU A 219 -5.50 28.37 1.70
N ALA A 220 -4.85 29.34 1.03
CA ALA A 220 -3.44 29.71 1.26
C ALA A 220 -3.09 30.01 2.74
N ASP A 221 -4.01 30.63 3.47
CA ASP A 221 -3.75 31.08 4.86
C ASP A 221 -4.47 30.24 5.91
N LYS A 222 -5.07 29.09 5.52
CA LYS A 222 -5.99 28.37 6.41
C LYS A 222 -5.36 27.22 7.19
N GLY A 223 -4.16 26.76 6.86
CA GLY A 223 -3.45 25.72 7.62
C GLY A 223 -4.25 24.43 7.86
N TRP A 224 -5.18 24.07 6.96
CA TRP A 224 -6.04 22.91 7.12
C TRP A 224 -5.45 21.70 6.38
N ALA A 225 -5.35 20.56 7.08
CA ALA A 225 -4.92 19.29 6.51
C ALA A 225 -6.11 18.50 5.93
N VAL A 226 -7.25 18.53 6.63
CA VAL A 226 -8.48 17.85 6.21
C VAL A 226 -9.67 18.79 6.38
N VAL A 227 -10.47 18.90 5.34
CA VAL A 227 -11.67 19.76 5.33
C VAL A 227 -12.91 18.91 5.07
N CYS A 228 -13.83 18.93 6.02
CA CYS A 228 -15.16 18.35 5.88
C CYS A 228 -16.15 19.45 5.45
N VAL A 229 -16.69 19.37 4.25
CA VAL A 229 -17.73 20.31 3.81
C VAL A 229 -19.08 19.76 4.24
N LYS A 230 -19.83 20.54 5.01
CA LYS A 230 -21.16 20.18 5.47
C LYS A 230 -22.19 20.54 4.41
N ASN A 231 -22.97 19.55 3.99
CA ASN A 231 -24.16 19.74 3.15
C ASN A 231 -25.41 19.89 3.99
#